data_24fb4ed8c0bdfce85bf16a641dbb8612
#
_entry.id   24fb4ed8c0bdfce85bf16a641dbb8612
#
_cell.length_a   1.000
_cell.length_b   1.000
_cell.length_c   1.000
_cell.angle_alpha   90.00
_cell.angle_beta   90.00
_cell.angle_gamma   90.00
#
_symmetry.space_group_name_H-M   'P 1'
#
loop_
_entity.id
_entity.type
_entity.pdbx_description
1 polymer ?
#
loop_
_entity_poly.entity_id
_entity_poly.type
_entity_poly.pdbx_seq_one_letter_code
_entity_poly.pdbx_strand_id
1 'polypeptide(L)'
;LYPKNIFVAGFIGSPSMNFVYADVKLSGDTAELSFANETITCSGEHTKKLKKVDGKQIVLGIRPEAFEDSLYAKDGEYTESISIKVTLLEQLGSDSYIHFYKDLKPVQTEAIEEILADEGEDITVLGDETKFIARINPNSTVQEGEEINLSIDPSKLHFFDPDSGNAL
;
A
#
# COMPACT_ATOMS: atom_id res chain seq x y z
N LEU A 1 -3.83 14.26 5.06
CA LEU A 1 -2.65 14.50 5.92
C LEU A 1 -1.45 13.83 5.27
N TYR A 2 -0.38 14.59 5.02
CA TYR A 2 0.89 14.05 4.53
C TYR A 2 1.81 13.78 5.73
N PRO A 3 2.07 12.52 6.09
CA PRO A 3 2.96 12.20 7.19
C PRO A 3 4.40 12.57 6.86
N LYS A 4 5.14 13.05 7.85
CA LYS A 4 6.53 13.48 7.68
C LYS A 4 7.52 12.32 7.61
N ASN A 5 7.15 11.17 8.14
CA ASN A 5 7.96 9.96 8.16
C ASN A 5 7.08 8.70 8.30
N ILE A 6 7.69 7.53 8.17
CA ILE A 6 7.04 6.22 8.28
C ILE A 6 6.36 6.04 9.64
N PHE A 7 7.01 6.44 10.74
CA PHE A 7 6.46 6.33 12.09
C PHE A 7 5.12 7.05 12.21
N VAL A 8 5.06 8.34 11.83
CA VAL A 8 3.81 9.12 11.83
C VAL A 8 2.77 8.52 10.89
N ALA A 9 3.22 8.00 9.73
CA ALA A 9 2.33 7.38 8.74
C ALA A 9 1.63 6.13 9.28
N GLY A 10 2.35 5.30 10.02
CA GLY A 10 1.83 4.05 10.60
C GLY A 10 0.88 4.30 11.76
N PHE A 11 1.16 5.26 12.64
CA PHE A 11 0.29 5.55 13.79
C PHE A 11 -0.99 6.33 13.44
N ILE A 12 -1.05 6.98 12.29
CA ILE A 12 -2.24 7.73 11.88
C ILE A 12 -3.16 6.87 11.03
N GLY A 13 -4.26 6.47 11.60
CA GLY A 13 -5.31 5.67 10.95
C GLY A 13 -5.48 4.31 11.61
N SER A 14 -6.68 3.76 11.46
CA SER A 14 -7.01 2.39 11.86
C SER A 14 -7.89 1.81 10.75
N PRO A 15 -7.45 0.77 10.04
CA PRO A 15 -6.15 0.12 10.13
C PRO A 15 -4.96 1.01 9.69
N SER A 16 -3.74 0.56 10.05
CA SER A 16 -2.50 1.22 9.70
C SER A 16 -2.24 1.25 8.18
N MET A 17 -1.31 2.11 7.76
CA MET A 17 -0.82 2.17 6.38
C MET A 17 -0.07 0.88 6.02
N ASN A 18 -0.31 0.36 4.83
CA ASN A 18 0.49 -0.72 4.27
C ASN A 18 1.83 -0.17 3.78
N PHE A 19 2.92 -0.84 4.11
CA PHE A 19 4.26 -0.48 3.65
C PHE A 19 4.89 -1.59 2.83
N VAL A 20 5.53 -1.22 1.73
CA VAL A 20 6.20 -2.15 0.82
C VAL A 20 7.41 -1.50 0.19
N TYR A 21 8.48 -2.28 -0.04
CA TYR A 21 9.58 -1.82 -0.89
C TYR A 21 9.13 -1.80 -2.34
N ALA A 22 9.41 -0.71 -3.04
CA ALA A 22 9.10 -0.55 -4.46
C ALA A 22 10.29 0.04 -5.21
N ASP A 23 10.56 -0.49 -6.38
CA ASP A 23 11.56 0.04 -7.29
C ASP A 23 10.94 1.15 -8.14
N VAL A 24 11.63 2.28 -8.26
CA VAL A 24 11.18 3.46 -8.97
C VAL A 24 11.83 3.51 -10.35
N LYS A 25 11.03 3.71 -11.39
CA LYS A 25 11.51 3.97 -12.75
C LYS A 25 10.73 5.13 -13.35
N LEU A 26 11.43 6.20 -13.71
CA LEU A 26 10.82 7.32 -14.40
C LEU A 26 10.70 7.06 -15.90
N SER A 27 9.58 7.52 -16.47
CA SER A 27 9.32 7.50 -17.92
C SER A 27 8.58 8.78 -18.31
N GLY A 28 9.34 9.79 -18.76
CA GLY A 28 8.79 11.11 -19.08
C GLY A 28 8.13 11.78 -17.87
N ASP A 29 6.82 12.02 -17.96
CA ASP A 29 6.04 12.67 -16.90
C ASP A 29 5.36 11.67 -15.94
N THR A 30 5.71 10.40 -16.04
CA THR A 30 5.20 9.34 -15.18
C THR A 30 6.31 8.63 -14.41
N ALA A 31 5.95 7.99 -13.31
CA ALA A 31 6.82 7.09 -12.56
C ALA A 31 6.14 5.74 -12.40
N GLU A 32 6.84 4.68 -12.73
CA GLU A 32 6.46 3.30 -12.47
C GLU A 32 7.03 2.87 -11.12
N LEU A 33 6.18 2.26 -10.30
CA LEU A 33 6.51 1.70 -9.00
C LEU A 33 6.27 0.20 -9.05
N SER A 34 7.34 -0.58 -8.99
CA SER A 34 7.29 -2.03 -9.11
C SER A 34 7.51 -2.70 -7.75
N PHE A 35 6.61 -3.59 -7.36
CA PHE A 35 6.71 -4.40 -6.15
C PHE A 35 6.03 -5.76 -6.36
N ALA A 36 6.61 -6.83 -5.84
CA ALA A 36 6.22 -8.19 -6.19
C ALA A 36 6.15 -8.35 -7.72
N ASN A 37 5.07 -8.88 -8.27
CA ASN A 37 4.81 -8.97 -9.70
C ASN A 37 3.85 -7.89 -10.21
N GLU A 38 3.72 -6.81 -9.46
CA GLU A 38 2.82 -5.69 -9.75
C GLU A 38 3.59 -4.44 -10.15
N THR A 39 2.99 -3.63 -10.99
CA THR A 39 3.49 -2.30 -11.34
C THR A 39 2.33 -1.33 -11.32
N ILE A 40 2.49 -0.23 -10.60
CA ILE A 40 1.55 0.89 -10.58
C ILE A 40 2.21 2.15 -11.10
N THR A 41 1.45 2.97 -11.81
CA THR A 41 1.93 4.20 -12.44
C THR A 41 1.37 5.40 -11.73
N CYS A 42 2.21 6.37 -11.43
CA CYS A 42 1.78 7.66 -10.93
C CYS A 42 2.32 8.81 -11.77
N SER A 43 1.71 9.98 -11.66
CA SER A 43 2.04 11.16 -12.45
C SER A 43 1.96 12.46 -11.64
N GLY A 44 2.23 13.58 -12.27
CA GLY A 44 2.07 14.90 -11.68
C GLY A 44 3.05 15.19 -10.54
N GLU A 45 2.53 15.58 -9.39
CA GLU A 45 3.35 15.92 -8.21
C GLU A 45 4.13 14.72 -7.67
N HIS A 46 3.61 13.49 -7.80
CA HIS A 46 4.31 12.29 -7.39
C HIS A 46 5.57 12.05 -8.22
N THR A 47 5.49 12.23 -9.54
CA THR A 47 6.67 12.12 -10.42
C THR A 47 7.75 13.12 -10.03
N LYS A 48 7.38 14.35 -9.68
CA LYS A 48 8.34 15.38 -9.23
C LYS A 48 9.07 14.96 -7.95
N LYS A 49 8.36 14.39 -6.98
CA LYS A 49 8.95 13.88 -5.74
C LYS A 49 9.93 12.74 -6.00
N LEU A 50 9.60 11.86 -6.93
CA LEU A 50 10.37 10.66 -7.24
C LEU A 50 11.59 10.92 -8.14
N LYS A 51 11.77 12.12 -8.72
CA LYS A 51 12.91 12.44 -9.59
C LYS A 51 14.28 12.15 -8.99
N LYS A 52 14.44 12.36 -7.68
CA LYS A 52 15.72 12.16 -6.97
C LYS A 52 16.03 10.70 -6.66
N VAL A 53 15.05 9.84 -6.83
CA VAL A 53 15.12 8.41 -6.49
C VAL A 53 14.87 7.49 -7.69
N ASP A 54 14.99 8.03 -8.91
CA ASP A 54 14.93 7.24 -10.15
C ASP A 54 15.97 6.13 -10.15
N GLY A 55 15.56 4.93 -10.48
CA GLY A 55 16.39 3.72 -10.46
C GLY A 55 16.73 3.21 -9.05
N LYS A 56 16.09 3.75 -7.99
CA LYS A 56 16.31 3.35 -6.60
C LYS A 56 15.07 2.66 -6.03
N GLN A 57 15.27 1.97 -4.92
CA GLN A 57 14.21 1.43 -4.10
C GLN A 57 13.76 2.47 -3.07
N ILE A 58 12.46 2.53 -2.83
CA ILE A 58 11.81 3.35 -1.81
C ILE A 58 10.92 2.49 -0.92
N VAL A 59 10.43 3.06 0.18
CA VAL A 59 9.26 2.51 0.88
C VAL A 59 8.02 3.21 0.36
N LEU A 60 7.13 2.42 -0.24
CA LEU A 60 5.82 2.85 -0.71
C LEU A 60 4.79 2.62 0.40
N GLY A 61 4.08 3.67 0.78
CA GLY A 61 2.97 3.62 1.72
C GLY A 61 1.63 3.70 1.00
N ILE A 62 0.75 2.75 1.26
CA ILE A 62 -0.59 2.68 0.68
C ILE A 62 -1.61 2.57 1.81
N ARG A 63 -2.44 3.59 2.00
CA ARG A 63 -3.50 3.53 3.01
C ARG A 63 -4.60 2.57 2.59
N PRO A 64 -5.29 1.93 3.54
CA PRO A 64 -6.43 1.05 3.22
C PRO A 64 -7.48 1.71 2.34
N GLU A 65 -7.75 3.00 2.53
CA GLU A 65 -8.71 3.79 1.75
C GLU A 65 -8.22 4.22 0.36
N ALA A 66 -6.97 3.91 0.00
CA ALA A 66 -6.47 4.08 -1.35
C ALA A 66 -6.85 2.91 -2.28
N PHE A 67 -7.36 1.83 -1.71
CA PHE A 67 -7.86 0.68 -2.45
C PHE A 67 -9.39 0.73 -2.60
N GLU A 68 -9.88 0.07 -3.64
CA GLU A 68 -11.30 -0.22 -3.82
C GLU A 68 -11.46 -1.52 -4.62
N ASP A 69 -12.53 -2.27 -4.36
CA ASP A 69 -12.96 -3.35 -5.26
C ASP A 69 -13.20 -2.76 -6.65
N SER A 70 -12.56 -3.31 -7.68
CA SER A 70 -12.62 -2.78 -9.05
C SER A 70 -14.04 -2.69 -9.60
N LEU A 71 -14.99 -3.47 -9.07
CA LEU A 71 -16.40 -3.37 -9.45
C LEU A 71 -17.10 -2.09 -8.92
N TYR A 72 -16.51 -1.46 -7.92
CA TYR A 72 -17.02 -0.25 -7.25
C TYR A 72 -16.12 0.97 -7.43
N ALA A 73 -14.96 0.79 -8.06
CA ALA A 73 -14.01 1.86 -8.30
C ALA A 73 -14.59 2.92 -9.23
N LYS A 74 -14.42 4.19 -8.88
CA LYS A 74 -14.88 5.30 -9.69
C LYS A 74 -13.91 5.57 -10.83
N ASP A 75 -14.46 5.73 -12.04
CA ASP A 75 -13.67 6.08 -13.23
C ASP A 75 -12.87 7.36 -13.01
N GLY A 76 -11.60 7.33 -13.41
CA GLY A 76 -10.68 8.47 -13.35
C GLY A 76 -10.04 8.73 -11.98
N GLU A 77 -10.52 8.09 -10.90
CA GLU A 77 -9.94 8.19 -9.56
C GLU A 77 -9.02 6.99 -9.28
N TYR A 78 -9.49 5.79 -9.55
CA TYR A 78 -8.77 4.54 -9.38
C TYR A 78 -8.26 4.05 -10.74
N THR A 79 -7.07 4.51 -11.13
CA THR A 79 -6.52 4.26 -12.47
C THR A 79 -5.59 3.06 -12.55
N GLU A 80 -5.16 2.54 -11.40
CA GLU A 80 -4.28 1.39 -11.30
C GLU A 80 -5.01 0.21 -10.65
N SER A 81 -4.54 -1.00 -10.89
CA SER A 81 -5.11 -2.20 -10.26
C SER A 81 -4.07 -3.30 -10.07
N ILE A 82 -4.29 -4.11 -9.04
CA ILE A 82 -3.52 -5.31 -8.74
C ILE A 82 -4.44 -6.52 -8.60
N SER A 83 -3.93 -7.71 -8.93
CA SER A 83 -4.65 -8.96 -8.68
C SER A 83 -4.29 -9.51 -7.31
N ILE A 84 -5.30 -9.82 -6.50
CA ILE A 84 -5.10 -10.33 -5.14
C ILE A 84 -6.02 -11.50 -4.84
N LYS A 85 -5.62 -12.33 -3.87
CA LYS A 85 -6.49 -13.34 -3.26
C LYS A 85 -6.90 -12.90 -1.86
N VAL A 86 -8.20 -12.82 -1.62
CA VAL A 86 -8.73 -12.44 -0.31
C VAL A 86 -8.50 -13.55 0.71
N THR A 87 -7.79 -13.23 1.80
CA THR A 87 -7.49 -14.18 2.87
C THR A 87 -8.48 -14.06 4.01
N LEU A 88 -8.90 -12.84 4.36
CA LEU A 88 -9.86 -12.54 5.41
C LEU A 88 -10.74 -11.39 4.98
N LEU A 89 -12.03 -11.46 5.30
CA LEU A 89 -13.00 -10.37 5.12
C LEU A 89 -13.56 -9.97 6.47
N GLU A 90 -13.39 -8.71 6.83
CA GLU A 90 -13.97 -8.11 8.03
C GLU A 90 -15.02 -7.07 7.67
N GLN A 91 -16.22 -7.24 8.19
CA GLN A 91 -17.33 -6.29 8.03
C GLN A 91 -17.55 -5.57 9.36
N LEU A 92 -17.17 -4.30 9.42
CA LEU A 92 -17.21 -3.46 10.61
C LEU A 92 -18.21 -2.30 10.41
N GLY A 93 -19.48 -2.59 10.57
CA GLY A 93 -20.54 -1.59 10.42
C GLY A 93 -20.64 -1.07 8.98
N SER A 94 -20.25 0.20 8.77
CA SER A 94 -20.28 0.86 7.45
C SER A 94 -19.06 0.58 6.58
N ASP A 95 -18.04 -0.06 7.13
CA ASP A 95 -16.78 -0.30 6.44
C ASP A 95 -16.53 -1.81 6.27
N SER A 96 -15.96 -2.18 5.14
CA SER A 96 -15.49 -3.54 4.86
C SER A 96 -14.01 -3.51 4.58
N TYR A 97 -13.27 -4.43 5.19
CA TYR A 97 -11.84 -4.57 5.03
C TYR A 97 -11.51 -5.97 4.53
N ILE A 98 -10.62 -6.05 3.57
CA ILE A 98 -10.05 -7.32 3.11
C ILE A 98 -8.56 -7.37 3.46
N HIS A 99 -8.11 -8.56 3.84
CA HIS A 99 -6.71 -8.86 4.08
C HIS A 99 -6.20 -9.76 2.96
N PHE A 100 -5.01 -9.48 2.49
CA PHE A 100 -4.32 -10.31 1.48
C PHE A 100 -2.82 -10.26 1.69
N TYR A 101 -2.11 -11.19 1.07
CA TYR A 101 -0.66 -11.29 1.16
C TYR A 101 -0.04 -11.18 -0.22
N LYS A 102 1.15 -10.60 -0.27
CA LYS A 102 2.03 -10.59 -1.44
C LYS A 102 3.35 -11.27 -1.08
N ASP A 103 3.87 -12.04 -2.03
CA ASP A 103 5.15 -12.74 -1.91
C ASP A 103 6.30 -11.75 -2.09
N LEU A 104 6.61 -11.07 -1.02
CA LEU A 104 7.72 -10.11 -0.89
C LEU A 104 8.07 -9.88 0.58
N LYS A 105 9.35 -9.63 0.83
CA LYS A 105 9.84 -9.39 2.19
C LYS A 105 9.21 -8.15 2.81
N PRO A 106 8.77 -8.24 4.07
CA PRO A 106 8.28 -7.07 4.81
C PRO A 106 9.33 -5.97 4.89
N VAL A 107 8.86 -4.73 4.93
CA VAL A 107 9.74 -3.58 5.19
C VAL A 107 10.23 -3.66 6.63
N GLN A 108 11.55 -3.61 6.80
CA GLN A 108 12.24 -3.69 8.09
C GLN A 108 12.93 -2.36 8.37
N THR A 109 12.27 -1.51 9.13
CA THR A 109 12.83 -0.28 9.70
C THR A 109 12.46 -0.20 11.17
N GLU A 110 13.29 0.46 12.00
CA GLU A 110 12.98 0.63 13.43
C GLU A 110 11.55 1.18 13.64
N ALA A 111 11.14 2.12 12.81
CA ALA A 111 9.81 2.72 12.88
C ALA A 111 8.68 1.70 12.63
N ILE A 112 8.85 0.79 11.68
CA ILE A 112 7.86 -0.24 11.38
C ILE A 112 7.86 -1.31 12.47
N GLU A 113 9.03 -1.66 13.01
CA GLU A 113 9.14 -2.58 14.14
C GLU A 113 8.39 -2.06 15.37
N GLU A 114 8.48 -0.77 15.68
CA GLU A 114 7.72 -0.14 16.76
C GLU A 114 6.20 -0.17 16.49
N ILE A 115 5.76 0.09 15.25
CA ILE A 115 4.35 0.05 14.86
C ILE A 115 3.77 -1.35 15.04
N LEU A 116 4.47 -2.37 14.54
CA LEU A 116 4.02 -3.77 14.62
C LEU A 116 3.99 -4.26 16.08
N ALA A 117 4.95 -3.85 16.89
CA ALA A 117 4.97 -4.18 18.32
C ALA A 117 3.77 -3.56 19.06
N ASP A 118 3.36 -2.34 18.70
CA ASP A 118 2.20 -1.68 19.29
C ASP A 118 0.87 -2.36 18.86
N GLU A 119 0.81 -2.87 17.64
CA GLU A 119 -0.33 -3.65 17.15
C GLU A 119 -0.36 -5.11 17.65
N GLY A 120 0.67 -5.54 18.39
CA GLY A 120 0.80 -6.89 18.91
C GLY A 120 1.16 -7.93 17.85
N GLU A 121 1.67 -7.51 16.70
CA GLU A 121 2.19 -8.39 15.66
C GLU A 121 3.69 -8.64 15.85
N ASP A 122 4.10 -9.92 15.76
CA ASP A 122 5.51 -10.31 15.89
C ASP A 122 6.16 -10.39 14.51
N ILE A 123 7.17 -9.55 14.28
CA ILE A 123 7.92 -9.46 13.02
C ILE A 123 8.60 -10.78 12.64
N THR A 124 8.95 -11.59 13.63
CA THR A 124 9.64 -12.88 13.42
C THR A 124 8.75 -13.92 12.72
N VAL A 125 7.42 -13.68 12.65
CA VAL A 125 6.44 -14.59 12.07
C VAL A 125 6.12 -14.26 10.61
N LEU A 126 6.53 -13.09 10.09
CA LEU A 126 6.09 -12.61 8.77
C LEU A 126 6.77 -13.29 7.57
N GLY A 127 7.85 -14.06 7.77
CA GLY A 127 8.51 -14.82 6.69
C GLY A 127 8.88 -13.97 5.47
N ASP A 128 8.62 -14.49 4.27
CA ASP A 128 8.84 -13.80 2.99
C ASP A 128 7.55 -13.20 2.38
N GLU A 129 6.46 -13.14 3.15
CA GLU A 129 5.19 -12.56 2.71
C GLU A 129 4.88 -11.27 3.46
N THR A 130 4.30 -10.30 2.75
CA THR A 130 3.82 -9.05 3.34
C THR A 130 2.30 -9.03 3.35
N LYS A 131 1.72 -8.76 4.52
CA LYS A 131 0.28 -8.58 4.73
C LYS A 131 -0.15 -7.19 4.30
N PHE A 132 -1.27 -7.12 3.60
CA PHE A 132 -1.95 -5.88 3.23
C PHE A 132 -3.38 -5.87 3.76
N ILE A 133 -3.86 -4.69 4.09
CA ILE A 133 -5.26 -4.44 4.44
C ILE A 133 -5.80 -3.38 3.49
N ALA A 134 -6.92 -3.66 2.84
CA ALA A 134 -7.61 -2.73 1.97
C ALA A 134 -9.04 -2.47 2.46
N ARG A 135 -9.48 -1.21 2.42
CA ARG A 135 -10.87 -0.86 2.60
C ARG A 135 -11.58 -0.95 1.26
N ILE A 136 -12.73 -1.59 1.24
CA ILE A 136 -13.56 -1.75 0.04
C ILE A 136 -14.99 -1.31 0.32
N ASN A 137 -15.75 -1.12 -0.75
CA ASN A 137 -17.18 -0.79 -0.66
C ASN A 137 -17.92 -1.85 0.17
N PRO A 138 -18.72 -1.45 1.18
CA PRO A 138 -19.45 -2.40 2.04
C PRO A 138 -20.49 -3.22 1.29
N ASN A 139 -20.89 -2.82 0.07
CA ASN A 139 -21.79 -3.59 -0.79
C ASN A 139 -21.04 -4.58 -1.71
N SER A 140 -19.73 -4.66 -1.63
CA SER A 140 -18.96 -5.68 -2.35
C SER A 140 -19.41 -7.07 -1.92
N THR A 141 -19.56 -7.95 -2.88
CA THR A 141 -19.98 -9.35 -2.66
C THR A 141 -18.81 -10.31 -2.59
N VAL A 142 -17.60 -9.77 -2.50
CA VAL A 142 -16.37 -10.56 -2.40
C VAL A 142 -16.39 -11.48 -1.19
N GLN A 143 -15.79 -12.67 -1.33
CA GLN A 143 -15.69 -13.67 -0.28
C GLN A 143 -14.24 -14.08 -0.03
N GLU A 144 -13.97 -14.62 1.15
CA GLU A 144 -12.68 -15.19 1.47
C GLU A 144 -12.30 -16.32 0.50
N GLY A 145 -11.06 -16.33 0.05
CA GLY A 145 -10.54 -17.29 -0.93
C GLY A 145 -10.74 -16.88 -2.38
N GLU A 146 -11.52 -15.85 -2.68
CA GLU A 146 -11.69 -15.35 -4.05
C GLU A 146 -10.47 -14.56 -4.53
N GLU A 147 -10.21 -14.66 -5.83
CA GLU A 147 -9.28 -13.79 -6.55
C GLU A 147 -10.05 -12.63 -7.16
N ILE A 148 -9.64 -11.42 -6.85
CA ILE A 148 -10.25 -10.19 -7.36
C ILE A 148 -9.20 -9.21 -7.89
N ASN A 149 -9.64 -8.28 -8.71
CA ASN A 149 -8.87 -7.07 -9.02
C ASN A 149 -9.23 -5.98 -8.02
N LEU A 150 -8.19 -5.46 -7.40
CA LEU A 150 -8.27 -4.38 -6.44
C LEU A 150 -7.71 -3.12 -7.08
N SER A 151 -8.55 -2.12 -7.26
CA SER A 151 -8.17 -0.84 -7.84
C SER A 151 -7.46 0.05 -6.83
N ILE A 152 -6.53 0.86 -7.30
CA ILE A 152 -5.71 1.77 -6.49
C ILE A 152 -5.87 3.18 -7.02
N ASP A 153 -6.08 4.13 -6.11
CA ASP A 153 -5.98 5.56 -6.37
C ASP A 153 -4.53 6.03 -6.22
N PRO A 154 -3.79 6.25 -7.31
CA PRO A 154 -2.39 6.60 -7.24
C PRO A 154 -2.14 7.99 -6.65
N SER A 155 -3.14 8.84 -6.55
CA SER A 155 -3.01 10.16 -5.91
C SER A 155 -2.84 10.09 -4.38
N LYS A 156 -3.22 8.96 -3.78
CA LYS A 156 -3.15 8.70 -2.33
C LYS A 156 -1.91 7.93 -1.89
N LEU A 157 -0.93 7.76 -2.78
CA LEU A 157 0.33 7.08 -2.46
C LEU A 157 1.25 7.98 -1.63
N HIS A 158 2.05 7.35 -0.78
CA HIS A 158 3.06 8.00 0.04
C HIS A 158 4.42 7.35 -0.23
N PHE A 159 5.46 8.16 -0.22
CA PHE A 159 6.83 7.72 -0.54
C PHE A 159 7.77 8.10 0.58
N PHE A 160 8.61 7.15 0.99
CA PHE A 160 9.56 7.35 2.06
C PHE A 160 10.93 6.83 1.66
N ASP A 161 11.93 7.48 2.17
CA ASP A 161 13.32 7.05 2.07
C ASP A 161 13.54 5.79 2.94
N PRO A 162 14.07 4.69 2.39
CA PRO A 162 14.18 3.43 3.13
C PRO A 162 15.19 3.47 4.28
N ASP A 163 16.20 4.37 4.21
CA ASP A 163 17.26 4.44 5.21
C ASP A 163 16.88 5.37 6.37
N SER A 164 16.30 6.53 6.06
CA SER A 164 15.95 7.54 7.07
C SER A 164 14.49 7.46 7.54
N GLY A 165 13.62 6.78 6.78
CA GLY A 165 12.19 6.75 7.03
C GLY A 165 11.46 8.06 6.76
N ASN A 166 12.15 9.09 6.25
CA ASN A 166 11.54 10.39 5.99
C ASN A 166 10.73 10.39 4.69
N ALA A 167 9.69 11.21 4.65
CA ALA A 167 8.89 11.42 3.44
C ALA A 167 9.73 12.09 2.32
N LEU A 168 9.51 11.63 1.08
CA LEU A 168 10.12 12.15 -0.14
C LEU A 168 9.31 13.31 -0.73
#